data_c28d1f728902885bd7d78ad56d8979f7
#
_entry.id   c28d1f728902885bd7d78ad56d8979f7
#
_cell.length_a   1.000
_cell.length_b   1.000
_cell.length_c   1.000
_cell.angle_alpha   90.00
_cell.angle_beta   90.00
_cell.angle_gamma   90.00
#
_symmetry.space_group_name_H-M   'P 1'
#
loop_
_entity.id
_entity.type
_entity.pdbx_description
1 polymer ?
#
loop_
_entity_poly.entity_id
_entity_poly.type
_entity_poly.pdbx_seq_one_letter_code
_entity_poly.pdbx_strand_id
1 'polypeptide(L)'
;MAPSNGVLDASAVIQSLGEHSKALLLFDMQTLATEHRSVISSTLFGALLASKALPFSSEEFEAAIQRAGISVESSIKALRAAANKGHSPLVNDKDSQDVFNSPARALPKSTSNPELNHLLEHVRNTFAPSTWGMIGEGIDRLIDFQDVRYAKEYLSHLERLQTAQFCADQHTDPQFMIEAARYCARAMSYDDIIRVADLKTRASRITRIRGELKASSVEIVQIEEYFHPGLMEVCGICPKGIGHFVLESPKLSKWLDQKINKGRRIHTHTVLGYLSLWILASLKGIRRVSLRHADEMHTLQGWLTRIEHQLGHSHELAKQTLLCQRLIKGYSDTHKRSSGKFALLMKASDALEHHENGAHLLAQLRELALKEVDIQALKGAIDKLGLVNK
;
A
#
# COMPACT_ATOMS: atom_id res chain seq x y z
N MET A 1 2.04 10.68 -6.16
CA MET A 1 1.39 9.79 -7.12
C MET A 1 -0.04 9.58 -6.68
N ALA A 2 -1.01 9.87 -7.55
CA ALA A 2 -2.40 9.54 -7.27
C ALA A 2 -2.52 8.02 -7.08
N PRO A 3 -3.24 7.52 -6.05
CA PRO A 3 -3.45 6.09 -5.89
C PRO A 3 -4.33 5.60 -7.03
N SER A 4 -3.71 4.99 -8.03
CA SER A 4 -4.41 4.27 -9.08
C SER A 4 -4.78 2.87 -8.58
N ASN A 5 -5.73 2.22 -9.23
CA ASN A 5 -6.05 0.81 -8.97
C ASN A 5 -4.90 -0.14 -9.37
N GLY A 6 -3.75 0.40 -9.80
CA GLY A 6 -2.57 -0.37 -10.22
C GLY A 6 -2.71 -1.06 -11.58
N VAL A 7 -3.81 -0.85 -12.28
CA VAL A 7 -4.05 -1.44 -13.61
C VAL A 7 -4.10 -0.31 -14.61
N LEU A 8 -2.93 0.07 -15.12
CA LEU A 8 -2.80 0.88 -16.33
C LEU A 8 -2.15 0.01 -17.40
N ASP A 9 -2.68 0.10 -18.61
CA ASP A 9 -2.01 -0.47 -19.77
C ASP A 9 -0.67 0.25 -19.93
N ALA A 10 0.44 -0.49 -19.82
CA ALA A 10 1.78 0.07 -19.92
C ALA A 10 2.03 0.74 -21.27
N SER A 11 1.46 0.20 -22.34
CA SER A 11 1.56 0.77 -23.69
C SER A 11 0.86 2.12 -23.78
N ALA A 12 -0.32 2.29 -23.18
CA ALA A 12 -1.03 3.56 -23.12
C ALA A 12 -0.27 4.62 -22.33
N VAL A 13 0.41 4.20 -21.21
CA VAL A 13 1.26 5.09 -20.43
C VAL A 13 2.47 5.55 -21.23
N ILE A 14 3.17 4.63 -21.90
CA ILE A 14 4.35 4.93 -22.71
C ILE A 14 3.96 5.86 -23.87
N GLN A 15 2.85 5.58 -24.55
CA GLN A 15 2.34 6.43 -25.62
C GLN A 15 2.03 7.84 -25.10
N SER A 16 1.29 7.96 -24.00
CA SER A 16 0.97 9.25 -23.38
C SER A 16 2.23 10.01 -22.95
N LEU A 17 3.22 9.32 -22.39
CA LEU A 17 4.51 9.93 -22.06
C LEU A 17 5.23 10.45 -23.31
N GLY A 18 5.22 9.69 -24.42
CA GLY A 18 5.80 10.11 -25.69
C GLY A 18 5.13 11.34 -26.27
N GLU A 19 3.79 11.43 -26.19
CA GLU A 19 3.01 12.56 -26.71
C GLU A 19 3.18 13.86 -25.91
N HIS A 20 3.43 13.76 -24.60
CA HIS A 20 3.47 14.90 -23.68
C HIS A 20 4.88 15.29 -23.20
N SER A 21 5.93 14.54 -23.58
CA SER A 21 7.30 14.86 -23.21
C SER A 21 8.12 15.36 -24.40
N LYS A 22 9.04 16.31 -24.16
CA LYS A 22 9.99 16.80 -25.18
C LYS A 22 11.01 15.74 -25.57
N ALA A 23 11.35 14.84 -24.66
CA ALA A 23 12.25 13.70 -24.87
C ALA A 23 11.87 12.58 -23.90
N LEU A 24 11.92 11.36 -24.34
CA LEU A 24 11.62 10.17 -23.54
C LEU A 24 12.83 9.24 -23.56
N LEU A 25 13.38 8.98 -22.36
CA LEU A 25 14.42 7.98 -22.16
C LEU A 25 13.80 6.78 -21.45
N LEU A 26 13.66 5.67 -22.16
CA LEU A 26 13.00 4.47 -21.66
C LEU A 26 13.93 3.26 -21.79
N PHE A 27 14.31 2.68 -20.66
CA PHE A 27 15.03 1.44 -20.56
C PHE A 27 14.88 0.84 -19.16
N ASP A 28 15.16 -0.44 -18.99
CA ASP A 28 15.12 -1.10 -17.69
C ASP A 28 16.28 -0.63 -16.79
N MET A 29 15.99 0.41 -16.00
CA MET A 29 16.93 1.00 -15.05
C MET A 29 17.23 0.06 -13.88
N GLN A 30 16.28 -0.79 -13.49
CA GLN A 30 16.45 -1.70 -12.36
C GLN A 30 17.42 -2.83 -12.72
N THR A 31 17.22 -3.47 -13.87
CA THR A 31 18.14 -4.52 -14.36
C THR A 31 19.54 -3.95 -14.51
N LEU A 32 19.68 -2.77 -15.13
CA LEU A 32 20.97 -2.13 -15.30
C LEU A 32 21.66 -1.78 -13.96
N ALA A 33 20.91 -1.30 -12.98
CA ALA A 33 21.43 -1.05 -11.63
C ALA A 33 21.95 -2.34 -10.98
N THR A 34 21.17 -3.42 -11.10
CA THR A 34 21.51 -4.74 -10.55
C THR A 34 22.76 -5.33 -11.22
N GLU A 35 22.93 -5.20 -12.53
CA GLU A 35 24.12 -5.62 -13.27
C GLU A 35 25.41 -4.97 -12.74
N HIS A 36 25.31 -3.70 -12.34
CA HIS A 36 26.44 -2.95 -11.80
C HIS A 36 26.53 -2.97 -10.26
N ARG A 37 25.76 -3.83 -9.59
CA ARG A 37 25.68 -3.93 -8.11
C ARG A 37 25.42 -2.57 -7.43
N SER A 38 24.54 -1.79 -8.04
CA SER A 38 24.19 -0.44 -7.59
C SER A 38 22.68 -0.32 -7.36
N VAL A 39 22.23 0.88 -7.01
CA VAL A 39 20.83 1.20 -6.79
C VAL A 39 20.24 1.93 -7.99
N ILE A 40 18.92 1.81 -8.20
CA ILE A 40 18.22 2.43 -9.33
C ILE A 40 18.43 3.95 -9.44
N SER A 41 18.66 4.63 -8.31
CA SER A 41 18.97 6.06 -8.30
C SER A 41 20.26 6.40 -9.07
N SER A 42 21.26 5.50 -9.11
CA SER A 42 22.49 5.71 -9.87
C SER A 42 22.24 5.62 -11.38
N THR A 43 21.39 4.71 -11.83
CA THR A 43 21.00 4.60 -13.25
C THR A 43 20.05 5.73 -13.65
N LEU A 44 19.13 6.16 -12.78
CA LEU A 44 18.30 7.34 -13.01
C LEU A 44 19.16 8.61 -13.14
N PHE A 45 20.20 8.73 -12.31
CA PHE A 45 21.15 9.84 -12.36
C PHE A 45 21.95 9.85 -13.67
N GLY A 46 22.30 8.66 -14.19
CA GLY A 46 22.90 8.51 -15.53
C GLY A 46 21.95 8.85 -16.68
N ALA A 47 20.66 8.47 -16.57
CA ALA A 47 19.63 8.88 -17.53
C ALA A 47 19.46 10.42 -17.54
N LEU A 48 19.50 11.05 -16.37
CA LEU A 48 19.44 12.51 -16.26
C LEU A 48 20.66 13.19 -16.92
N LEU A 49 21.87 12.63 -16.77
CA LEU A 49 23.06 13.06 -17.49
C LEU A 49 22.85 12.95 -19.02
N ALA A 50 22.36 11.81 -19.50
CA ALA A 50 22.09 11.58 -20.92
C ALA A 50 21.06 12.54 -21.51
N SER A 51 20.05 12.92 -20.72
CA SER A 51 18.97 13.85 -21.15
C SER A 51 19.47 15.26 -21.42
N LYS A 52 20.64 15.63 -20.92
CA LYS A 52 21.19 16.99 -20.96
C LYS A 52 20.22 18.06 -20.41
N ALA A 53 19.29 17.66 -19.55
CA ALA A 53 18.31 18.57 -18.95
C ALA A 53 18.97 19.50 -17.91
N LEU A 54 20.12 19.14 -17.39
CA LEU A 54 20.89 19.95 -16.45
C LEU A 54 22.21 20.42 -17.09
N PRO A 55 22.68 21.64 -16.78
CA PRO A 55 23.89 22.24 -17.37
C PRO A 55 25.18 21.75 -16.68
N PHE A 56 25.23 20.47 -16.31
CA PHE A 56 26.38 19.89 -15.61
C PHE A 56 27.12 18.88 -16.52
N SER A 57 28.44 18.83 -16.35
CA SER A 57 29.30 17.88 -17.06
C SER A 57 29.27 16.50 -16.42
N SER A 58 29.74 15.48 -17.14
CA SER A 58 29.86 14.11 -16.63
C SER A 58 30.72 14.05 -15.37
N GLU A 59 31.81 14.82 -15.34
CA GLU A 59 32.74 14.91 -14.23
C GLU A 59 32.04 15.48 -12.96
N GLU A 60 31.12 16.44 -13.11
CA GLU A 60 30.38 17.01 -12.00
C GLU A 60 29.36 16.02 -11.42
N PHE A 61 28.70 15.22 -12.26
CA PHE A 61 27.85 14.11 -11.82
C PHE A 61 28.64 13.04 -11.05
N GLU A 62 29.83 12.66 -11.55
CA GLU A 62 30.70 11.70 -10.87
C GLU A 62 31.25 12.26 -9.55
N ALA A 63 31.66 13.53 -9.52
CA ALA A 63 32.10 14.20 -8.32
C ALA A 63 30.99 14.28 -7.24
N ALA A 64 29.73 14.39 -7.65
CA ALA A 64 28.61 14.34 -6.73
C ALA A 64 28.48 12.96 -6.05
N ILE A 65 28.66 11.88 -6.80
CA ILE A 65 28.68 10.51 -6.25
C ILE A 65 29.88 10.31 -5.33
N GLN A 66 31.06 10.82 -5.71
CA GLN A 66 32.27 10.74 -4.88
C GLN A 66 32.08 11.46 -3.54
N ARG A 67 31.46 12.65 -3.54
CA ARG A 67 31.15 13.39 -2.31
C ARG A 67 30.16 12.67 -1.40
N ALA A 68 29.20 11.92 -1.99
CA ALA A 68 28.25 11.14 -1.22
C ALA A 68 28.90 9.95 -0.48
N GLY A 69 30.01 9.41 -0.99
CA GLY A 69 30.84 8.42 -0.31
C GLY A 69 30.24 7.02 -0.17
N ILE A 70 29.06 6.76 -0.76
CA ILE A 70 28.35 5.49 -0.63
C ILE A 70 28.45 4.69 -1.94
N SER A 71 29.04 3.49 -1.88
CA SER A 71 29.16 2.58 -3.04
C SER A 71 29.66 3.28 -4.31
N VAL A 72 30.66 4.14 -4.19
CA VAL A 72 31.10 5.10 -5.21
C VAL A 72 31.40 4.42 -6.54
N GLU A 73 32.22 3.36 -6.54
CA GLU A 73 32.66 2.69 -7.75
C GLU A 73 31.49 2.06 -8.53
N SER A 74 30.60 1.32 -7.84
CA SER A 74 29.42 0.69 -8.47
C SER A 74 28.42 1.73 -8.97
N SER A 75 28.24 2.84 -8.22
CA SER A 75 27.35 3.93 -8.61
C SER A 75 27.84 4.68 -9.85
N ILE A 76 29.15 4.93 -9.96
CA ILE A 76 29.75 5.55 -11.16
C ILE A 76 29.63 4.61 -12.36
N LYS A 77 29.86 3.30 -12.19
CA LYS A 77 29.70 2.32 -13.28
C LYS A 77 28.24 2.30 -13.77
N ALA A 78 27.27 2.28 -12.85
CA ALA A 78 25.84 2.31 -13.19
C ALA A 78 25.44 3.62 -13.87
N LEU A 79 25.94 4.77 -13.41
CA LEU A 79 25.72 6.08 -14.01
C LEU A 79 26.21 6.09 -15.47
N ARG A 80 27.46 5.69 -15.71
CA ARG A 80 28.05 5.65 -17.05
C ARG A 80 27.30 4.70 -17.99
N ALA A 81 26.94 3.52 -17.52
CA ALA A 81 26.16 2.55 -18.29
C ALA A 81 24.79 3.10 -18.69
N ALA A 82 24.10 3.76 -17.76
CA ALA A 82 22.81 4.39 -18.02
C ALA A 82 22.92 5.59 -18.97
N ALA A 83 23.96 6.42 -18.82
CA ALA A 83 24.24 7.54 -19.73
C ALA A 83 24.47 7.04 -21.17
N ASN A 84 25.21 5.97 -21.33
CA ASN A 84 25.45 5.36 -22.66
C ASN A 84 24.16 4.79 -23.28
N LYS A 85 23.30 4.13 -22.50
CA LYS A 85 21.98 3.64 -22.98
C LYS A 85 21.06 4.80 -23.36
N GLY A 86 21.06 5.89 -22.62
CA GLY A 86 20.25 7.07 -22.91
C GLY A 86 20.62 7.82 -24.20
N HIS A 87 21.77 7.54 -24.81
CA HIS A 87 22.17 8.09 -26.11
C HIS A 87 21.71 7.22 -27.30
N SER A 88 21.17 6.02 -27.06
CA SER A 88 20.64 5.17 -28.12
C SER A 88 19.18 5.54 -28.39
N PRO A 89 18.77 5.77 -29.66
CA PRO A 89 17.37 5.99 -29.99
C PRO A 89 16.56 4.75 -29.60
N LEU A 90 15.32 4.99 -29.16
CA LEU A 90 14.32 4.02 -28.70
C LEU A 90 14.52 2.61 -29.30
N VAL A 91 15.18 1.72 -28.59
CA VAL A 91 15.05 0.29 -28.83
C VAL A 91 13.77 -0.12 -28.10
N ASN A 92 12.74 -0.49 -28.89
CA ASN A 92 11.57 -1.19 -28.37
C ASN A 92 12.06 -2.53 -27.80
N ASP A 93 12.46 -2.54 -26.54
CA ASP A 93 12.80 -3.76 -25.82
C ASP A 93 11.48 -4.49 -25.57
N LYS A 94 11.17 -5.47 -26.43
CA LYS A 94 9.95 -6.30 -26.34
C LYS A 94 9.84 -7.04 -25.00
N ASP A 95 10.96 -7.17 -24.28
CA ASP A 95 11.02 -7.80 -22.96
C ASP A 95 10.40 -6.94 -21.84
N SER A 96 10.20 -5.63 -22.07
CA SER A 96 9.59 -4.74 -21.06
C SER A 96 8.06 -4.87 -20.99
N GLN A 97 7.41 -5.50 -21.98
CA GLN A 97 5.95 -5.65 -22.00
C GLN A 97 5.43 -6.79 -21.11
N ASP A 98 6.26 -7.79 -20.81
CA ASP A 98 5.84 -8.96 -20.05
C ASP A 98 5.77 -8.74 -18.53
N VAL A 99 6.39 -7.67 -18.01
CA VAL A 99 6.41 -7.38 -16.56
C VAL A 99 5.07 -6.80 -16.07
N PHE A 100 4.28 -6.18 -16.94
CA PHE A 100 3.02 -5.52 -16.57
C PHE A 100 1.75 -6.32 -16.87
N ASN A 101 1.86 -7.35 -17.71
CA ASN A 101 0.76 -8.24 -18.05
C ASN A 101 0.81 -9.56 -17.26
N SER A 102 1.03 -9.51 -15.96
CA SER A 102 0.74 -10.70 -15.15
C SER A 102 -0.77 -10.97 -15.21
N PRO A 103 -1.22 -12.07 -15.83
CA PRO A 103 -2.64 -12.41 -15.83
C PRO A 103 -3.10 -12.51 -14.38
N ALA A 104 -4.30 -12.01 -14.09
CA ALA A 104 -4.90 -12.12 -12.77
C ALA A 104 -4.69 -13.56 -12.28
N ARG A 105 -4.00 -13.72 -11.16
CA ARG A 105 -3.57 -15.02 -10.65
C ARG A 105 -4.82 -15.90 -10.50
N ALA A 106 -4.90 -16.96 -11.26
CA ALA A 106 -6.05 -17.87 -11.19
C ALA A 106 -6.16 -18.46 -9.77
N LEU A 107 -7.39 -18.58 -9.28
CA LEU A 107 -7.64 -19.21 -7.98
C LEU A 107 -7.08 -20.66 -8.00
N PRO A 108 -6.18 -21.04 -7.07
CA PRO A 108 -5.59 -22.38 -7.05
C PRO A 108 -6.67 -23.47 -6.97
N LYS A 109 -6.48 -24.57 -7.67
CA LYS A 109 -7.43 -25.71 -7.61
C LYS A 109 -7.42 -26.36 -6.22
N SER A 110 -6.24 -26.56 -5.66
CA SER A 110 -6.04 -27.13 -4.32
C SER A 110 -4.68 -26.70 -3.77
N THR A 111 -4.53 -26.79 -2.45
CA THR A 111 -3.32 -26.53 -1.69
C THR A 111 -3.03 -27.69 -0.74
N SER A 112 -1.87 -27.70 -0.08
CA SER A 112 -1.54 -28.66 0.95
C SER A 112 -2.30 -28.46 2.27
N ASN A 113 -2.97 -27.32 2.44
CA ASN A 113 -3.74 -27.00 3.65
C ASN A 113 -5.23 -27.30 3.46
N PRO A 114 -5.81 -28.27 4.19
CA PRO A 114 -7.23 -28.62 4.06
C PRO A 114 -8.19 -27.46 4.37
N GLU A 115 -7.90 -26.64 5.39
CA GLU A 115 -8.75 -25.50 5.75
C GLU A 115 -8.79 -24.47 4.62
N LEU A 116 -7.65 -24.24 3.95
CA LEU A 116 -7.60 -23.34 2.79
C LEU A 116 -8.36 -23.92 1.60
N ASN A 117 -8.31 -25.24 1.38
CA ASN A 117 -9.08 -25.87 0.32
C ASN A 117 -10.61 -25.68 0.51
N HIS A 118 -11.10 -25.77 1.75
CA HIS A 118 -12.50 -25.44 2.06
C HIS A 118 -12.85 -23.99 1.76
N LEU A 119 -11.95 -23.04 2.05
CA LEU A 119 -12.17 -21.63 1.68
C LEU A 119 -12.20 -21.43 0.16
N LEU A 120 -11.29 -22.07 -0.58
CA LEU A 120 -11.24 -21.97 -2.03
C LEU A 120 -12.49 -22.60 -2.70
N GLU A 121 -12.99 -23.70 -2.16
CA GLU A 121 -14.24 -24.31 -2.59
C GLU A 121 -15.44 -23.40 -2.30
N HIS A 122 -15.47 -22.80 -1.10
CA HIS A 122 -16.50 -21.85 -0.73
C HIS A 122 -16.53 -20.63 -1.66
N VAL A 123 -15.36 -20.08 -2.03
CA VAL A 123 -15.27 -19.01 -3.03
C VAL A 123 -15.89 -19.40 -4.37
N ARG A 124 -15.59 -20.61 -4.85
CA ARG A 124 -16.13 -21.10 -6.14
C ARG A 124 -17.65 -21.27 -6.13
N ASN A 125 -18.20 -21.69 -5.00
CA ASN A 125 -19.63 -21.94 -4.86
C ASN A 125 -20.44 -20.66 -4.62
N THR A 126 -19.81 -19.60 -4.08
CA THR A 126 -20.50 -18.40 -3.62
C THR A 126 -20.33 -17.22 -4.58
N PHE A 127 -19.16 -17.07 -5.20
CA PHE A 127 -18.82 -15.86 -5.97
C PHE A 127 -18.71 -16.14 -7.47
N ALA A 128 -18.97 -15.11 -8.27
CA ALA A 128 -18.85 -15.20 -9.73
C ALA A 128 -17.39 -15.46 -10.17
N PRO A 129 -17.14 -16.27 -11.21
CA PRO A 129 -15.79 -16.63 -11.66
C PRO A 129 -14.88 -15.43 -11.97
N SER A 130 -15.44 -14.32 -12.45
CA SER A 130 -14.71 -13.09 -12.73
C SER A 130 -14.09 -12.42 -11.48
N THR A 131 -14.59 -12.73 -10.28
CA THR A 131 -14.11 -12.17 -9.01
C THR A 131 -13.05 -13.04 -8.33
N TRP A 132 -12.92 -14.31 -8.71
CA TRP A 132 -12.08 -15.29 -8.01
C TRP A 132 -10.63 -14.90 -7.89
N GLY A 133 -10.05 -14.29 -8.93
CA GLY A 133 -8.65 -13.85 -8.90
C GLY A 133 -8.40 -12.84 -7.79
N MET A 134 -9.23 -11.81 -7.70
CA MET A 134 -9.09 -10.75 -6.69
C MET A 134 -9.40 -11.26 -5.27
N ILE A 135 -10.41 -12.11 -5.12
CA ILE A 135 -10.74 -12.73 -3.83
C ILE A 135 -9.59 -13.64 -3.38
N GLY A 136 -9.00 -14.42 -4.29
CA GLY A 136 -7.84 -15.27 -4.01
C GLY A 136 -6.61 -14.49 -3.55
N GLU A 137 -6.29 -13.37 -4.19
CA GLU A 137 -5.23 -12.46 -3.74
C GLU A 137 -5.53 -11.87 -2.36
N GLY A 138 -6.79 -11.53 -2.08
CA GLY A 138 -7.22 -11.08 -0.76
C GLY A 138 -7.02 -12.15 0.32
N ILE A 139 -7.40 -13.39 0.04
CA ILE A 139 -7.19 -14.53 0.94
C ILE A 139 -5.69 -14.73 1.24
N ASP A 140 -4.85 -14.79 0.19
CA ASP A 140 -3.40 -14.98 0.32
C ASP A 140 -2.78 -13.87 1.20
N ARG A 141 -3.15 -12.62 0.93
CA ARG A 141 -2.72 -11.44 1.70
C ARG A 141 -3.11 -11.54 3.18
N LEU A 142 -4.33 -11.98 3.49
CA LEU A 142 -4.83 -12.02 4.86
C LEU A 142 -4.31 -13.22 5.66
N ILE A 143 -4.05 -14.34 5.00
CA ILE A 143 -3.32 -15.47 5.60
C ILE A 143 -1.89 -15.05 5.94
N ASP A 144 -1.22 -14.36 5.01
CA ASP A 144 0.11 -13.81 5.25
C ASP A 144 0.10 -12.76 6.38
N PHE A 145 -0.91 -11.90 6.43
CA PHE A 145 -1.06 -10.89 7.47
C PHE A 145 -1.38 -11.50 8.85
N GLN A 146 -2.31 -12.44 8.91
CA GLN A 146 -2.79 -13.03 10.16
C GLN A 146 -2.88 -14.57 10.10
N ASP A 147 -3.97 -15.13 9.58
CA ASP A 147 -4.24 -16.55 9.52
C ASP A 147 -5.44 -16.90 8.61
N VAL A 148 -5.72 -18.21 8.44
CA VAL A 148 -6.85 -18.70 7.64
C VAL A 148 -8.21 -18.26 8.21
N ARG A 149 -8.33 -18.18 9.55
CA ARG A 149 -9.55 -17.73 10.22
C ARG A 149 -9.87 -16.26 9.88
N TYR A 150 -8.86 -15.43 9.80
CA TYR A 150 -8.99 -14.02 9.42
C TYR A 150 -9.41 -13.86 7.94
N ALA A 151 -8.88 -14.74 7.08
CA ALA A 151 -9.34 -14.80 5.69
C ALA A 151 -10.81 -15.26 5.56
N LYS A 152 -11.30 -16.12 6.48
CA LYS A 152 -12.72 -16.47 6.54
C LYS A 152 -13.61 -15.28 6.92
N GLU A 153 -13.18 -14.44 7.86
CA GLU A 153 -13.90 -13.22 8.23
C GLU A 153 -14.00 -12.24 7.03
N TYR A 154 -12.94 -12.14 6.24
CA TYR A 154 -12.98 -11.38 5.00
C TYR A 154 -14.05 -11.89 4.02
N LEU A 155 -14.15 -13.20 3.81
CA LEU A 155 -15.18 -13.76 2.94
C LEU A 155 -16.59 -13.44 3.46
N SER A 156 -16.81 -13.52 4.77
CA SER A 156 -18.11 -13.17 5.34
C SER A 156 -18.49 -11.69 5.14
N HIS A 157 -17.52 -10.78 5.10
CA HIS A 157 -17.76 -9.37 4.72
C HIS A 157 -18.16 -9.23 3.26
N LEU A 158 -17.51 -9.97 2.35
CA LEU A 158 -17.86 -9.96 0.93
C LEU A 158 -19.26 -10.55 0.68
N GLU A 159 -19.61 -11.63 1.37
CA GLU A 159 -20.95 -12.26 1.29
C GLU A 159 -22.04 -11.29 1.74
N ARG A 160 -21.80 -10.52 2.81
CA ARG A 160 -22.74 -9.49 3.28
C ARG A 160 -22.97 -8.43 2.21
N LEU A 161 -21.91 -7.93 1.57
CA LEU A 161 -22.02 -6.94 0.49
C LEU A 161 -22.72 -7.53 -0.75
N GLN A 162 -22.42 -8.76 -1.10
CA GLN A 162 -23.08 -9.45 -2.21
C GLN A 162 -24.58 -9.64 -1.95
N THR A 163 -24.94 -10.02 -0.73
CA THR A 163 -26.33 -10.17 -0.30
C THR A 163 -27.07 -8.84 -0.32
N ALA A 164 -26.44 -7.76 0.19
CA ALA A 164 -27.03 -6.43 0.17
C ALA A 164 -27.27 -5.93 -1.27
N GLN A 165 -26.32 -6.17 -2.17
CA GLN A 165 -26.45 -5.84 -3.59
C GLN A 165 -27.58 -6.63 -4.27
N PHE A 166 -27.65 -7.93 -4.01
CA PHE A 166 -28.71 -8.78 -4.55
C PHE A 166 -30.09 -8.40 -4.04
N CYS A 167 -30.21 -8.03 -2.77
CA CYS A 167 -31.48 -7.57 -2.17
C CYS A 167 -31.96 -6.25 -2.79
N ALA A 168 -31.04 -5.36 -3.19
CA ALA A 168 -31.37 -4.07 -3.76
C ALA A 168 -31.82 -4.19 -5.23
N ASP A 169 -31.02 -4.87 -6.07
CA ASP A 169 -31.17 -4.86 -7.53
C ASP A 169 -31.52 -6.22 -8.14
N GLN A 170 -31.66 -7.27 -7.32
CA GLN A 170 -31.76 -8.68 -7.74
C GLN A 170 -30.64 -9.13 -8.70
N HIS A 171 -29.55 -8.39 -8.69
CA HIS A 171 -28.37 -8.62 -9.51
C HIS A 171 -27.11 -8.30 -8.70
N THR A 172 -26.01 -8.98 -9.00
CA THR A 172 -24.70 -8.66 -8.43
C THR A 172 -23.79 -8.11 -9.52
N ASP A 173 -23.25 -6.90 -9.33
CA ASP A 173 -22.24 -6.32 -10.20
C ASP A 173 -20.87 -6.93 -9.88
N PRO A 174 -20.29 -7.75 -10.79
CA PRO A 174 -18.97 -8.35 -10.56
C PRO A 174 -17.87 -7.31 -10.38
N GLN A 175 -17.96 -6.16 -11.04
CA GLN A 175 -16.95 -5.11 -10.92
C GLN A 175 -16.99 -4.46 -9.53
N PHE A 176 -18.16 -4.22 -8.99
CA PHE A 176 -18.30 -3.77 -7.60
C PHE A 176 -17.68 -4.79 -6.63
N MET A 177 -17.94 -6.08 -6.83
CA MET A 177 -17.40 -7.14 -5.98
C MET A 177 -15.87 -7.28 -6.10
N ILE A 178 -15.27 -7.05 -7.27
CA ILE A 178 -13.82 -7.00 -7.45
C ILE A 178 -13.21 -5.85 -6.62
N GLU A 179 -13.81 -4.66 -6.68
CA GLU A 179 -13.34 -3.52 -5.89
C GLU A 179 -13.59 -3.73 -4.38
N ALA A 180 -14.72 -4.33 -4.01
CA ALA A 180 -15.01 -4.70 -2.63
C ALA A 180 -13.97 -5.69 -2.08
N ALA A 181 -13.64 -6.73 -2.86
CA ALA A 181 -12.61 -7.69 -2.50
C ALA A 181 -11.25 -7.02 -2.29
N ARG A 182 -10.84 -6.16 -3.22
CA ARG A 182 -9.57 -5.42 -3.16
C ARG A 182 -9.48 -4.54 -1.91
N TYR A 183 -10.48 -3.70 -1.69
CA TYR A 183 -10.42 -2.69 -0.62
C TYR A 183 -10.72 -3.26 0.75
N CYS A 184 -11.56 -4.30 0.86
CA CYS A 184 -11.77 -5.00 2.10
C CYS A 184 -10.49 -5.74 2.56
N ALA A 185 -9.82 -6.47 1.67
CA ALA A 185 -8.53 -7.11 1.98
C ALA A 185 -7.46 -6.09 2.38
N ARG A 186 -7.44 -4.91 1.74
CA ARG A 186 -6.52 -3.82 2.08
C ARG A 186 -6.82 -3.23 3.45
N ALA A 187 -8.09 -2.96 3.77
CA ALA A 187 -8.51 -2.44 5.06
C ALA A 187 -8.19 -3.41 6.20
N MET A 188 -8.37 -4.71 5.97
CA MET A 188 -8.05 -5.75 6.95
C MET A 188 -6.55 -6.01 7.11
N SER A 189 -5.70 -5.62 6.15
CA SER A 189 -4.24 -5.80 6.21
C SER A 189 -3.48 -4.49 6.38
N TYR A 190 -3.85 -3.75 7.43
CA TYR A 190 -3.24 -2.46 7.80
C TYR A 190 -1.78 -2.61 8.26
N ASP A 191 -1.01 -1.52 8.16
CA ASP A 191 0.37 -1.49 8.63
C ASP A 191 0.42 -1.17 10.14
N ASP A 192 0.89 -2.13 10.93
CA ASP A 192 1.23 -1.98 12.33
C ASP A 192 2.71 -2.29 12.58
N ILE A 193 3.20 -2.03 13.78
CA ILE A 193 4.59 -2.30 14.15
C ILE A 193 4.93 -3.78 13.98
N ILE A 194 3.99 -4.69 14.29
CA ILE A 194 4.17 -6.14 14.19
C ILE A 194 4.38 -6.51 12.71
N ARG A 195 3.55 -5.96 11.80
CA ARG A 195 3.68 -6.21 10.36
C ARG A 195 4.98 -5.66 9.80
N VAL A 196 5.36 -4.46 10.20
CA VAL A 196 6.64 -3.85 9.79
C VAL A 196 7.82 -4.71 10.25
N ALA A 197 7.81 -5.18 11.49
CA ALA A 197 8.86 -6.06 12.02
C ALA A 197 8.89 -7.42 11.28
N ASP A 198 7.74 -8.04 11.02
CA ASP A 198 7.63 -9.27 10.25
C ASP A 198 8.24 -9.12 8.86
N LEU A 199 7.84 -8.10 8.10
CA LEU A 199 8.37 -7.86 6.76
C LEU A 199 9.88 -7.62 6.74
N LYS A 200 10.43 -7.00 7.80
CA LYS A 200 11.87 -6.71 7.90
C LYS A 200 12.71 -7.94 8.29
N THR A 201 12.12 -8.94 8.92
CA THR A 201 12.82 -10.16 9.39
C THR A 201 12.67 -11.37 8.47
N ARG A 202 11.93 -11.25 7.36
CA ARG A 202 11.70 -12.36 6.43
C ARG A 202 12.96 -12.77 5.68
N ALA A 203 13.20 -14.08 5.61
CA ALA A 203 14.31 -14.65 4.85
C ALA A 203 14.25 -14.27 3.37
N SER A 204 13.03 -14.25 2.78
CA SER A 204 12.82 -13.83 1.39
C SER A 204 13.30 -12.40 1.11
N ARG A 205 13.15 -11.48 2.07
CA ARG A 205 13.65 -10.11 1.97
C ARG A 205 15.19 -10.09 1.94
N ILE A 206 15.83 -10.85 2.83
CA ILE A 206 17.29 -10.93 2.88
C ILE A 206 17.84 -11.53 1.58
N THR A 207 17.21 -12.61 1.10
CA THR A 207 17.57 -13.23 -0.19
C THR A 207 17.43 -12.25 -1.35
N ARG A 208 16.32 -11.50 -1.39
CA ARG A 208 16.10 -10.48 -2.41
C ARG A 208 17.17 -9.38 -2.37
N ILE A 209 17.47 -8.81 -1.20
CA ILE A 209 18.50 -7.78 -1.03
C ILE A 209 19.86 -8.29 -1.48
N ARG A 210 20.24 -9.52 -1.10
CA ARG A 210 21.50 -10.13 -1.56
C ARG A 210 21.52 -10.32 -3.07
N GLY A 211 20.38 -10.73 -3.67
CA GLY A 211 20.24 -10.86 -5.12
C GLY A 211 20.36 -9.52 -5.85
N GLU A 212 19.68 -8.49 -5.36
CA GLU A 212 19.73 -7.12 -5.90
C GLU A 212 21.16 -6.54 -5.85
N LEU A 213 21.90 -6.83 -4.77
CA LEU A 213 23.30 -6.42 -4.61
C LEU A 213 24.30 -7.34 -5.34
N LYS A 214 23.84 -8.47 -5.92
CA LYS A 214 24.68 -9.56 -6.44
C LYS A 214 25.78 -9.99 -5.46
N ALA A 215 25.44 -9.98 -4.15
CA ALA A 215 26.37 -10.35 -3.10
C ALA A 215 26.57 -11.86 -3.07
N SER A 216 27.82 -12.31 -3.08
CA SER A 216 28.17 -13.72 -2.96
C SER A 216 27.84 -14.26 -1.55
N SER A 217 27.83 -15.59 -1.39
CA SER A 217 27.51 -16.22 -0.09
C SER A 217 28.48 -15.84 1.03
N VAL A 218 29.72 -15.49 0.70
CA VAL A 218 30.78 -15.11 1.65
C VAL A 218 30.81 -13.61 1.98
N GLU A 219 30.13 -12.78 1.19
CA GLU A 219 30.09 -11.32 1.43
C GLU A 219 29.13 -10.99 2.56
N ILE A 220 29.56 -10.13 3.47
CA ILE A 220 28.73 -9.62 4.57
C ILE A 220 27.92 -8.45 4.07
N VAL A 221 26.58 -8.61 4.07
CA VAL A 221 25.64 -7.53 3.75
C VAL A 221 25.17 -6.91 5.06
N GLN A 222 25.57 -5.66 5.30
CA GLN A 222 25.10 -4.90 6.47
C GLN A 222 23.78 -4.21 6.14
N ILE A 223 22.74 -4.49 6.93
CA ILE A 223 21.40 -3.91 6.76
C ILE A 223 21.09 -3.10 8.01
N GLU A 224 20.82 -1.82 7.80
CA GLU A 224 20.33 -0.91 8.84
C GLU A 224 18.89 -0.54 8.56
N GLU A 225 18.05 -0.66 9.58
CA GLU A 225 16.65 -0.30 9.53
C GLU A 225 16.38 0.92 10.39
N TYR A 226 15.74 1.92 9.79
CA TYR A 226 15.20 3.02 10.55
C TYR A 226 13.85 2.62 11.13
N PHE A 227 13.74 2.67 12.44
CA PHE A 227 12.54 2.31 13.17
C PHE A 227 12.18 3.42 14.15
N HIS A 228 11.06 4.09 13.88
CA HIS A 228 10.62 5.23 14.69
C HIS A 228 9.13 5.08 15.04
N PRO A 229 8.78 4.11 15.91
CA PRO A 229 7.42 4.01 16.39
C PRO A 229 7.11 5.18 17.33
N GLY A 230 6.02 5.88 17.10
CA GLY A 230 5.46 6.84 18.04
C GLY A 230 4.73 6.14 19.18
N LEU A 231 4.29 6.94 20.17
CA LEU A 231 3.54 6.43 21.31
C LEU A 231 2.24 5.71 20.89
N MET A 232 1.54 6.26 19.89
CA MET A 232 0.30 5.68 19.36
C MET A 232 0.51 4.27 18.79
N GLU A 233 1.61 4.07 18.07
CA GLU A 233 1.95 2.77 17.48
C GLU A 233 2.31 1.75 18.57
N VAL A 234 3.03 2.17 19.61
CA VAL A 234 3.39 1.28 20.72
C VAL A 234 2.17 0.94 21.58
N CYS A 235 1.31 1.91 21.89
CA CYS A 235 0.05 1.64 22.58
C CYS A 235 -0.90 0.80 21.72
N GLY A 236 -0.82 0.97 20.39
CA GLY A 236 -1.61 0.22 19.43
C GLY A 236 -1.42 -1.29 19.48
N ILE A 237 -0.23 -1.80 19.82
CA ILE A 237 0.03 -3.24 19.97
C ILE A 237 -0.36 -3.78 21.36
N CYS A 238 -0.62 -2.90 22.33
CA CYS A 238 -1.09 -3.33 23.64
C CYS A 238 -2.56 -3.80 23.58
N PRO A 239 -2.98 -4.66 24.51
CA PRO A 239 -4.41 -4.96 24.68
C PRO A 239 -5.23 -3.68 24.82
N LYS A 240 -6.44 -3.67 24.23
CA LYS A 240 -7.31 -2.47 24.10
C LYS A 240 -7.39 -1.65 25.40
N GLY A 241 -7.67 -2.30 26.54
CA GLY A 241 -7.83 -1.60 27.83
C GLY A 241 -6.53 -0.91 28.29
N ILE A 242 -5.37 -1.55 28.10
CA ILE A 242 -4.07 -1.00 28.49
C ILE A 242 -3.71 0.17 27.56
N GLY A 243 -3.88 0.00 26.26
CA GLY A 243 -3.61 1.05 25.27
C GLY A 243 -4.42 2.32 25.54
N HIS A 244 -5.74 2.20 25.77
CA HIS A 244 -6.61 3.33 26.14
C HIS A 244 -6.16 3.99 27.43
N PHE A 245 -5.93 3.22 28.51
CA PHE A 245 -5.49 3.77 29.79
C PHE A 245 -4.22 4.63 29.66
N VAL A 246 -3.24 4.18 28.87
CA VAL A 246 -2.00 4.95 28.64
C VAL A 246 -2.29 6.23 27.87
N LEU A 247 -3.07 6.15 26.78
CA LEU A 247 -3.35 7.30 25.91
C LEU A 247 -4.24 8.36 26.59
N GLU A 248 -5.18 7.94 27.42
CA GLU A 248 -6.09 8.82 28.18
C GLU A 248 -5.44 9.44 29.41
N SER A 249 -4.26 8.96 29.83
CA SER A 249 -3.53 9.49 30.99
C SER A 249 -2.49 10.54 30.55
N PRO A 250 -2.75 11.87 30.60
CA PRO A 250 -1.88 12.91 30.01
C PRO A 250 -0.43 12.88 30.55
N LYS A 251 -0.28 12.61 31.85
CA LYS A 251 1.05 12.54 32.48
C LYS A 251 1.86 11.34 32.02
N LEU A 252 1.22 10.17 31.95
CA LEU A 252 1.84 8.90 31.54
C LEU A 252 2.15 8.94 30.04
N SER A 253 1.22 9.40 29.23
CA SER A 253 1.37 9.58 27.79
C SER A 253 2.56 10.48 27.46
N LYS A 254 2.65 11.67 28.07
CA LYS A 254 3.76 12.61 27.86
C LYS A 254 5.12 12.03 28.31
N TRP A 255 5.15 11.33 29.43
CA TRP A 255 6.37 10.71 29.94
C TRP A 255 6.87 9.57 29.03
N LEU A 256 5.96 8.72 28.57
CA LEU A 256 6.27 7.64 27.64
C LEU A 256 6.69 8.16 26.26
N ASP A 257 6.00 9.17 25.73
CA ASP A 257 6.31 9.76 24.44
C ASP A 257 7.75 10.30 24.40
N GLN A 258 8.20 10.99 25.43
CA GLN A 258 9.59 11.47 25.53
C GLN A 258 10.64 10.35 25.49
N LYS A 259 10.26 9.13 25.92
CA LYS A 259 11.17 7.97 25.93
C LYS A 259 11.09 7.14 24.66
N ILE A 260 9.91 7.00 24.10
CA ILE A 260 9.61 6.11 22.96
C ILE A 260 9.86 6.83 21.64
N ASN A 261 9.43 8.08 21.51
CA ASN A 261 9.50 8.88 20.29
C ASN A 261 10.94 9.31 19.95
N LYS A 262 11.82 8.31 19.83
CA LYS A 262 13.22 8.46 19.42
C LYS A 262 13.47 7.51 18.26
N GLY A 263 13.84 8.06 17.11
CA GLY A 263 14.26 7.25 15.97
C GLY A 263 15.43 6.34 16.37
N ARG A 264 15.30 5.07 16.07
CA ARG A 264 16.34 4.07 16.35
C ARG A 264 16.84 3.45 15.04
N ARG A 265 18.15 3.31 14.94
CA ARG A 265 18.76 2.48 13.90
C ARG A 265 18.88 1.08 14.45
N ILE A 266 18.30 0.12 13.78
CA ILE A 266 18.37 -1.30 14.14
C ILE A 266 19.23 -2.01 13.10
N HIS A 267 20.33 -2.58 13.56
CA HIS A 267 21.27 -3.34 12.72
C HIS A 267 20.77 -4.77 12.57
N THR A 268 19.96 -5.05 11.55
CA THR A 268 19.35 -6.38 11.36
C THR A 268 20.34 -7.46 10.91
N HIS A 269 21.56 -7.08 10.55
CA HIS A 269 22.66 -8.00 10.32
C HIS A 269 23.31 -8.51 11.63
N THR A 270 22.94 -7.94 12.79
CA THR A 270 23.39 -8.40 14.10
C THR A 270 22.33 -9.28 14.77
N VAL A 271 22.77 -10.22 15.60
CA VAL A 271 21.87 -11.14 16.32
C VAL A 271 20.86 -10.37 17.19
N LEU A 272 21.30 -9.39 17.97
CA LEU A 272 20.43 -8.61 18.86
C LEU A 272 19.44 -7.74 18.06
N GLY A 273 19.90 -7.09 16.98
CA GLY A 273 19.04 -6.29 16.12
C GLY A 273 17.98 -7.14 15.43
N TYR A 274 18.37 -8.28 14.86
CA TYR A 274 17.43 -9.21 14.26
C TYR A 274 16.42 -9.77 15.28
N LEU A 275 16.91 -10.27 16.42
CA LEU A 275 16.09 -10.87 17.47
C LEU A 275 15.06 -9.89 18.03
N SER A 276 15.43 -8.60 18.19
CA SER A 276 14.49 -7.57 18.65
C SER A 276 13.28 -7.40 17.73
N LEU A 277 13.50 -7.37 16.40
CA LEU A 277 12.41 -7.32 15.43
C LEU A 277 11.67 -8.66 15.31
N TRP A 278 12.37 -9.78 15.43
CA TRP A 278 11.76 -11.10 15.38
C TRP A 278 10.80 -11.34 16.56
N ILE A 279 11.19 -10.93 17.78
CA ILE A 279 10.30 -10.97 18.96
C ILE A 279 9.06 -10.12 18.70
N LEU A 280 9.24 -8.92 18.17
CA LEU A 280 8.11 -8.03 17.86
C LEU A 280 7.20 -8.64 16.79
N ALA A 281 7.74 -9.24 15.73
CA ALA A 281 6.99 -9.97 14.70
C ALA A 281 6.22 -11.16 15.28
N SER A 282 6.78 -11.85 16.28
CA SER A 282 6.17 -12.99 16.95
C SER A 282 4.88 -12.63 17.73
N LEU A 283 4.66 -11.34 18.00
CA LEU A 283 3.41 -10.85 18.60
C LEU A 283 2.19 -10.93 17.65
N LYS A 284 2.37 -11.44 16.41
CA LYS A 284 1.28 -11.66 15.44
C LYS A 284 0.10 -12.42 16.07
N GLY A 285 0.34 -13.39 16.96
CA GLY A 285 -0.72 -14.17 17.62
C GLY A 285 -1.65 -13.34 18.51
N ILE A 286 -1.16 -12.24 19.10
CA ILE A 286 -1.95 -11.37 19.98
C ILE A 286 -2.48 -10.11 19.27
N ARG A 287 -2.16 -9.90 17.98
CA ARG A 287 -2.61 -8.72 17.22
C ARG A 287 -4.12 -8.50 17.36
N ARG A 288 -4.91 -9.56 17.32
CA ARG A 288 -6.39 -9.48 17.32
C ARG A 288 -7.00 -8.93 18.63
N VAL A 289 -6.26 -8.90 19.73
CA VAL A 289 -6.70 -8.30 20.99
C VAL A 289 -6.12 -6.89 21.20
N SER A 290 -5.31 -6.42 20.29
CA SER A 290 -4.64 -5.13 20.36
C SER A 290 -5.62 -3.95 20.14
N LEU A 291 -5.26 -2.79 20.69
CA LEU A 291 -6.00 -1.55 20.50
C LEU A 291 -6.10 -1.20 19.01
N ARG A 292 -4.98 -1.27 18.28
CA ARG A 292 -4.94 -0.98 16.84
C ARG A 292 -5.91 -1.86 16.05
N HIS A 293 -5.94 -3.15 16.33
CA HIS A 293 -6.88 -4.06 15.66
C HIS A 293 -8.33 -3.68 15.94
N ALA A 294 -8.66 -3.34 17.18
CA ALA A 294 -10.02 -2.93 17.55
C ALA A 294 -10.46 -1.66 16.80
N ASP A 295 -9.59 -0.66 16.69
CA ASP A 295 -9.86 0.60 16.00
C ASP A 295 -10.02 0.39 14.48
N GLU A 296 -9.16 -0.42 13.86
CA GLU A 296 -9.23 -0.73 12.43
C GLU A 296 -10.51 -1.52 12.11
N MET A 297 -10.87 -2.50 12.94
CA MET A 297 -12.11 -3.28 12.75
C MET A 297 -13.36 -2.44 12.99
N HIS A 298 -13.33 -1.50 13.92
CA HIS A 298 -14.42 -0.55 14.12
C HIS A 298 -14.62 0.35 12.87
N THR A 299 -13.52 0.87 12.34
CA THR A 299 -13.53 1.68 11.10
C THR A 299 -14.03 0.87 9.90
N LEU A 300 -13.51 -0.35 9.72
CA LEU A 300 -13.94 -1.28 8.68
C LEU A 300 -15.45 -1.56 8.77
N GLN A 301 -15.95 -1.90 9.97
CA GLN A 301 -17.35 -2.23 10.17
C GLN A 301 -18.26 -1.02 9.86
N GLY A 302 -17.89 0.18 10.32
CA GLY A 302 -18.63 1.39 10.02
C GLY A 302 -18.66 1.72 8.52
N TRP A 303 -17.58 1.48 7.81
CA TRP A 303 -17.51 1.65 6.35
C TRP A 303 -18.37 0.62 5.61
N LEU A 304 -18.29 -0.66 5.96
CA LEU A 304 -19.12 -1.72 5.34
C LEU A 304 -20.61 -1.48 5.59
N THR A 305 -21.00 -1.13 6.80
CA THR A 305 -22.41 -0.85 7.13
C THR A 305 -22.98 0.31 6.32
N ARG A 306 -22.16 1.37 6.06
CA ARG A 306 -22.59 2.47 5.17
C ARG A 306 -22.84 1.97 3.76
N ILE A 307 -21.90 1.19 3.22
CA ILE A 307 -22.04 0.65 1.85
C ILE A 307 -23.29 -0.23 1.75
N GLU A 308 -23.52 -1.12 2.72
CA GLU A 308 -24.71 -1.98 2.78
C GLU A 308 -26.00 -1.15 2.80
N HIS A 309 -26.05 -0.09 3.61
CA HIS A 309 -27.21 0.80 3.68
C HIS A 309 -27.42 1.56 2.36
N GLN A 310 -26.36 2.12 1.81
CA GLN A 310 -26.41 2.90 0.56
C GLN A 310 -26.78 2.03 -0.66
N LEU A 311 -26.43 0.74 -0.68
CA LEU A 311 -26.86 -0.19 -1.73
C LEU A 311 -28.39 -0.25 -1.84
N GLY A 312 -29.11 -0.12 -0.73
CA GLY A 312 -30.58 -0.07 -0.74
C GLY A 312 -31.19 1.20 -1.37
N HIS A 313 -30.38 2.26 -1.59
CA HIS A 313 -30.85 3.55 -2.10
C HIS A 313 -30.16 3.96 -3.40
N SER A 314 -28.84 3.79 -3.51
CA SER A 314 -28.04 4.18 -4.66
C SER A 314 -26.79 3.33 -4.81
N HIS A 315 -26.80 2.42 -5.75
CA HIS A 315 -25.65 1.58 -6.08
C HIS A 315 -24.40 2.42 -6.42
N GLU A 316 -24.57 3.52 -7.16
CA GLU A 316 -23.44 4.37 -7.54
C GLU A 316 -22.85 5.11 -6.34
N LEU A 317 -23.65 5.60 -5.41
CA LEU A 317 -23.13 6.21 -4.18
C LEU A 317 -22.38 5.18 -3.31
N ALA A 318 -22.94 3.98 -3.14
CA ALA A 318 -22.29 2.87 -2.44
C ALA A 318 -20.92 2.55 -3.06
N LYS A 319 -20.81 2.53 -4.40
CA LYS A 319 -19.56 2.34 -5.13
C LYS A 319 -18.56 3.46 -4.86
N GLN A 320 -18.99 4.73 -4.85
CA GLN A 320 -18.11 5.85 -4.53
C GLN A 320 -17.63 5.79 -3.08
N THR A 321 -18.49 5.41 -2.14
CA THR A 321 -18.14 5.18 -0.73
C THR A 321 -17.13 4.04 -0.59
N LEU A 322 -17.32 2.95 -1.32
CA LEU A 322 -16.36 1.84 -1.42
C LEU A 322 -14.98 2.33 -1.85
N LEU A 323 -14.92 3.13 -2.90
CA LEU A 323 -13.68 3.67 -3.47
C LEU A 323 -12.96 4.68 -2.54
N CYS A 324 -13.63 5.25 -1.53
CA CYS A 324 -12.99 6.14 -0.57
C CYS A 324 -11.90 5.44 0.25
N GLN A 325 -11.92 4.10 0.37
CA GLN A 325 -10.86 3.32 1.03
C GLN A 325 -9.48 3.50 0.36
N ARG A 326 -9.43 3.97 -0.88
CA ARG A 326 -8.19 4.35 -1.57
C ARG A 326 -7.37 5.40 -0.82
N LEU A 327 -8.02 6.23 -0.01
CA LEU A 327 -7.35 7.29 0.77
C LEU A 327 -6.48 6.74 1.88
N ILE A 328 -6.90 5.65 2.53
CA ILE A 328 -6.15 5.10 3.67
C ILE A 328 -4.86 4.47 3.17
N LYS A 329 -3.73 5.08 3.55
CA LYS A 329 -2.39 4.64 3.15
C LYS A 329 -1.35 4.91 4.23
N GLY A 330 -0.28 4.12 4.21
CA GLY A 330 0.89 4.32 5.04
C GLY A 330 0.68 4.01 6.52
N TYR A 331 1.63 4.44 7.32
CA TYR A 331 1.64 4.29 8.78
C TYR A 331 1.99 5.63 9.45
N SER A 332 1.86 5.71 10.78
CA SER A 332 2.16 6.89 11.58
C SER A 332 1.42 8.15 11.08
N ASP A 333 2.08 9.27 10.92
CA ASP A 333 1.48 10.55 10.51
C ASP A 333 0.78 10.50 9.15
N THR A 334 1.29 9.70 8.22
CA THR A 334 0.66 9.52 6.90
C THR A 334 -0.69 8.83 7.05
N HIS A 335 -0.75 7.78 7.88
CA HIS A 335 -2.00 7.09 8.20
C HIS A 335 -2.98 8.01 8.92
N LYS A 336 -2.54 8.75 9.93
CA LYS A 336 -3.38 9.69 10.69
C LYS A 336 -4.02 10.76 9.79
N ARG A 337 -3.24 11.35 8.87
CA ARG A 337 -3.76 12.32 7.90
C ARG A 337 -4.76 11.70 6.93
N SER A 338 -4.45 10.53 6.39
CA SER A 338 -5.30 9.84 5.43
C SER A 338 -6.61 9.34 6.08
N SER A 339 -6.56 8.81 7.30
CA SER A 339 -7.73 8.40 8.07
C SER A 339 -8.63 9.58 8.44
N GLY A 340 -8.04 10.77 8.74
CA GLY A 340 -8.81 11.99 8.97
C GLY A 340 -9.60 12.43 7.73
N LYS A 341 -8.97 12.39 6.54
CA LYS A 341 -9.68 12.66 5.28
C LYS A 341 -10.77 11.63 4.99
N PHE A 342 -10.47 10.36 5.22
CA PHE A 342 -11.46 9.28 5.06
C PHE A 342 -12.68 9.49 5.96
N ALA A 343 -12.47 9.81 7.24
CA ALA A 343 -13.56 10.07 8.18
C ALA A 343 -14.46 11.25 7.75
N LEU A 344 -13.87 12.30 7.17
CA LEU A 344 -14.62 13.42 6.59
C LEU A 344 -15.48 12.99 5.40
N LEU A 345 -14.92 12.17 4.50
CA LEU A 345 -15.68 11.65 3.36
C LEU A 345 -16.80 10.69 3.79
N MET A 346 -16.60 9.91 4.86
CA MET A 346 -17.67 9.07 5.39
C MET A 346 -18.86 9.91 5.90
N LYS A 347 -18.59 11.00 6.61
CA LYS A 347 -19.65 11.95 7.02
C LYS A 347 -20.31 12.62 5.82
N ALA A 348 -19.53 13.02 4.81
CA ALA A 348 -20.08 13.59 3.59
C ALA A 348 -20.94 12.56 2.83
N SER A 349 -20.54 11.29 2.77
CA SER A 349 -21.32 10.24 2.12
C SER A 349 -22.68 10.01 2.80
N ASP A 350 -22.74 10.08 4.14
CA ASP A 350 -24.01 10.01 4.88
C ASP A 350 -24.92 11.19 4.53
N ALA A 351 -24.39 12.41 4.46
CA ALA A 351 -25.14 13.62 4.10
C ALA A 351 -25.61 13.65 2.63
N LEU A 352 -24.89 12.94 1.75
CA LEU A 352 -25.19 12.85 0.32
C LEU A 352 -26.17 11.74 -0.06
N GLU A 353 -26.61 10.92 0.89
CA GLU A 353 -27.41 9.72 0.63
C GLU A 353 -28.73 10.00 -0.11
N HIS A 354 -29.37 11.12 0.21
CA HIS A 354 -30.63 11.54 -0.41
C HIS A 354 -30.43 12.68 -1.42
N HIS A 355 -29.19 12.98 -1.80
CA HIS A 355 -28.89 14.03 -2.75
C HIS A 355 -28.88 13.47 -4.18
N GLU A 356 -29.62 14.11 -5.10
CA GLU A 356 -29.79 13.66 -6.50
C GLU A 356 -28.46 13.41 -7.22
N ASN A 357 -27.43 14.23 -6.97
CA ASN A 357 -26.10 14.10 -7.52
C ASN A 357 -25.06 13.58 -6.50
N GLY A 358 -25.51 12.88 -5.42
CA GLY A 358 -24.66 12.50 -4.29
C GLY A 358 -23.42 11.70 -4.67
N ALA A 359 -23.57 10.72 -5.55
CA ALA A 359 -22.46 9.91 -6.05
C ALA A 359 -21.39 10.74 -6.77
N HIS A 360 -21.83 11.66 -7.64
CA HIS A 360 -20.92 12.56 -8.39
C HIS A 360 -20.15 13.49 -7.45
N LEU A 361 -20.84 14.09 -6.49
CA LEU A 361 -20.24 14.99 -5.51
C LEU A 361 -19.24 14.25 -4.62
N LEU A 362 -19.55 13.05 -4.16
CA LEU A 362 -18.63 12.22 -3.38
C LEU A 362 -17.39 11.84 -4.20
N ALA A 363 -17.55 11.52 -5.49
CA ALA A 363 -16.43 11.25 -6.37
C ALA A 363 -15.50 12.47 -6.50
N GLN A 364 -16.05 13.69 -6.69
CA GLN A 364 -15.27 14.92 -6.74
C GLN A 364 -14.52 15.20 -5.44
N LEU A 365 -15.17 15.04 -4.29
CA LEU A 365 -14.54 15.20 -2.97
C LEU A 365 -13.42 14.18 -2.75
N ARG A 366 -13.61 12.93 -3.17
CA ARG A 366 -12.58 11.89 -3.12
C ARG A 366 -11.38 12.24 -3.99
N GLU A 367 -11.58 12.66 -5.24
CA GLU A 367 -10.50 13.08 -6.14
C GLU A 367 -9.73 14.30 -5.58
N LEU A 368 -10.44 15.25 -4.98
CA LEU A 368 -9.81 16.37 -4.28
C LEU A 368 -8.94 15.86 -3.11
N ALA A 369 -9.46 14.96 -2.29
CA ALA A 369 -8.74 14.40 -1.15
C ALA A 369 -7.49 13.60 -1.57
N LEU A 370 -7.53 12.93 -2.75
CA LEU A 370 -6.43 12.17 -3.32
C LEU A 370 -5.28 13.04 -3.85
N LYS A 371 -5.55 14.28 -4.28
CA LYS A 371 -4.56 15.24 -4.76
C LYS A 371 -3.65 15.84 -3.66
N GLU A 372 -3.60 15.21 -2.49
CA GLU A 372 -2.76 15.62 -1.34
C GLU A 372 -3.07 17.02 -0.77
N VAL A 373 -4.26 17.54 -1.05
CA VAL A 373 -4.74 18.80 -0.50
C VAL A 373 -4.80 18.70 1.04
N ASP A 374 -4.53 19.81 1.73
CA ASP A 374 -4.68 19.87 3.18
C ASP A 374 -6.10 19.52 3.62
N ILE A 375 -6.21 18.93 4.81
CA ILE A 375 -7.50 18.52 5.40
C ILE A 375 -8.46 19.72 5.55
N GLN A 376 -7.92 20.93 5.76
CA GLN A 376 -8.72 22.15 5.85
C GLN A 376 -9.35 22.54 4.50
N ALA A 377 -8.63 22.35 3.42
CA ALA A 377 -9.17 22.60 2.07
C ALA A 377 -10.30 21.62 1.74
N LEU A 378 -10.15 20.34 2.16
CA LEU A 378 -11.22 19.35 2.01
C LEU A 378 -12.45 19.73 2.84
N LYS A 379 -12.26 20.15 4.11
CA LYS A 379 -13.36 20.65 4.95
C LYS A 379 -14.07 21.84 4.28
N GLY A 380 -13.31 22.84 3.83
CA GLY A 380 -13.88 23.99 3.13
C GLY A 380 -14.66 23.64 1.86
N ALA A 381 -14.27 22.57 1.14
CA ALA A 381 -15.04 22.07 0.00
C ALA A 381 -16.35 21.41 0.43
N ILE A 382 -16.33 20.64 1.53
CA ILE A 382 -17.52 19.98 2.10
C ILE A 382 -18.48 21.04 2.67
N ASP A 383 -17.96 22.08 3.36
CA ASP A 383 -18.75 23.18 3.92
C ASP A 383 -19.47 24.00 2.83
N LYS A 384 -18.77 24.27 1.69
CA LYS A 384 -19.38 24.95 0.54
C LYS A 384 -20.56 24.19 -0.08
N LEU A 385 -20.59 22.87 0.08
CA LEU A 385 -21.71 22.02 -0.36
C LEU A 385 -22.84 21.93 0.70
N GLY A 386 -22.68 22.57 1.86
CA GLY A 386 -23.66 22.54 2.94
C GLY A 386 -23.81 21.18 3.64
N LEU A 387 -22.79 20.31 3.58
CA LEU A 387 -22.86 18.91 4.03
C LEU A 387 -22.45 18.71 5.50
N VAL A 388 -21.96 19.73 6.21
CA VAL A 388 -21.43 19.61 7.60
C VAL A 388 -22.46 20.00 8.66
N ASN A 389 -23.59 20.62 8.31
CA ASN A 389 -24.58 21.16 9.26
C ASN A 389 -25.90 20.39 9.28
N LYS A 390 -25.88 19.08 9.07
CA LYS A 390 -27.07 18.24 9.32
C LYS A 390 -26.76 17.07 10.24
#